data_86eae487e4ce635425699ba6e5dba80e
#
_entry.id   86eae487e4ce635425699ba6e5dba80e
#
_cell.length_a   1.000
_cell.length_b   1.000
_cell.length_c   1.000
_cell.angle_alpha   90.00
_cell.angle_beta   90.00
_cell.angle_gamma   90.00
#
_symmetry.space_group_name_H-M   'P 1'
#
loop_
_entity.id
_entity.type
_entity.pdbx_description
1 polymer ?
#
loop_
_entity_poly.entity_id
_entity_poly.type
_entity_poly.pdbx_seq_one_letter_code
_entity_poly.pdbx_strand_id
1 'polypeptide(L)'
;MSKAITKNNKKEATSNKSEFKTKLMRINMGPQHPSTHGVLRLVVDLDGEVVAAVKPQIGYLHTGFEKTMENRSYMQNVTYPNRMDYTASFSHDLAYVLSAEKLMDAVVPIRAQRVRVLLTELNRIASHLIYFATGLLDMGALTLYFYTMREREDILDLFEMIAGARMNYGYFRIGGLSYDVPEGFEEKIRAFISKFPKMMQQYADLFAKNDIFLARSKGIGVLSQEIALDYAMTGPSLRATGVGLDFRKAAPYSGYEDYDFNIPTATAGDVYSRFMVRFEEMGESLKIVEQALNRLEPGPIKDPSRHISLPPRDELASSMEAVIFHFKLVTEGFHPAKAESYVATESARGELGYFLVSDGGSMPYRVKVRVPSLINLQALESACKGGLFADLVMTLASFDPILGDIDK
;
A
#
# COMPACT_ATOMS: atom_id res chain seq x y z
N MET A 1 6.21 -77.11 52.74
CA MET A 1 5.18 -76.10 52.38
C MET A 1 5.64 -74.76 52.89
N SER A 2 6.20 -73.93 52.05
CA SER A 2 6.53 -72.55 52.44
C SER A 2 6.55 -71.71 51.11
N LYS A 3 5.66 -70.77 51.01
CA LYS A 3 5.56 -69.85 49.89
C LYS A 3 6.54 -68.71 50.07
N ALA A 4 7.46 -68.55 49.17
CA ALA A 4 8.37 -67.40 49.08
C ALA A 4 7.58 -66.21 48.48
N ILE A 5 7.60 -65.09 49.20
CA ILE A 5 7.06 -63.80 48.74
C ILE A 5 8.22 -63.02 48.12
N THR A 6 8.19 -62.85 46.81
CA THR A 6 9.13 -61.98 46.12
C THR A 6 8.62 -60.58 46.15
N LYS A 7 9.27 -59.65 46.87
CA LYS A 7 9.06 -58.21 46.83
C LYS A 7 9.69 -57.59 45.59
N ASN A 8 8.86 -57.13 44.70
CA ASN A 8 9.28 -56.26 43.56
C ASN A 8 9.49 -54.85 44.06
N ASN A 9 10.76 -54.47 44.20
CA ASN A 9 11.14 -53.06 44.36
C ASN A 9 11.20 -52.38 42.99
N LYS A 10 10.10 -51.77 42.55
CA LYS A 10 10.14 -50.73 41.54
C LYS A 10 10.66 -49.45 42.20
N LYS A 11 11.90 -49.11 41.94
CA LYS A 11 12.42 -47.76 42.18
C LYS A 11 11.70 -46.81 41.18
N GLU A 12 10.79 -46.01 41.66
CA GLU A 12 10.33 -44.83 40.92
C GLU A 12 11.49 -43.86 40.78
N ALA A 13 11.98 -43.72 39.54
CA ALA A 13 12.87 -42.65 39.15
C ALA A 13 12.06 -41.35 39.10
N THR A 14 12.03 -40.64 40.23
CA THR A 14 11.58 -39.24 40.27
C THR A 14 12.56 -38.42 39.38
N SER A 15 12.14 -38.13 38.13
CA SER A 15 12.80 -37.16 37.33
C SER A 15 12.54 -35.78 37.96
N ASN A 16 13.48 -35.28 38.75
CA ASN A 16 13.57 -33.88 39.11
C ASN A 16 13.85 -33.11 37.82
N LYS A 17 12.82 -32.80 37.03
CA LYS A 17 12.84 -31.69 36.10
C LYS A 17 12.86 -30.43 36.97
N SER A 18 14.04 -29.87 37.22
CA SER A 18 14.18 -28.51 37.67
C SER A 18 13.50 -27.65 36.60
N GLU A 19 12.27 -27.20 36.87
CA GLU A 19 11.63 -26.15 36.08
C GLU A 19 12.52 -24.91 36.25
N PHE A 20 13.41 -24.68 35.30
CA PHE A 20 14.06 -23.39 35.16
C PHE A 20 12.94 -22.39 34.92
N LYS A 21 12.61 -21.57 35.90
CA LYS A 21 11.73 -20.43 35.74
C LYS A 21 12.44 -19.42 34.84
N THR A 22 12.15 -19.46 33.56
CA THR A 22 12.61 -18.43 32.62
C THR A 22 11.97 -17.09 33.00
N LYS A 23 12.80 -16.05 33.05
CA LYS A 23 12.31 -14.67 33.26
C LYS A 23 12.11 -14.03 31.91
N LEU A 24 10.92 -13.53 31.62
CA LEU A 24 10.65 -12.76 30.40
C LEU A 24 11.61 -11.56 30.33
N MET A 25 12.28 -11.45 29.20
CA MET A 25 13.14 -10.30 28.87
C MET A 25 12.39 -9.34 27.98
N ARG A 26 12.26 -8.08 28.39
CA ARG A 26 11.66 -7.04 27.56
C ARG A 26 12.73 -6.28 26.82
N ILE A 27 12.61 -6.21 25.50
CA ILE A 27 13.47 -5.43 24.63
C ILE A 27 12.66 -4.40 23.85
N ASN A 28 13.34 -3.33 23.42
CA ASN A 28 12.79 -2.33 22.53
C ASN A 28 13.54 -2.38 21.21
N MET A 29 12.86 -2.61 20.11
CA MET A 29 13.38 -2.55 18.76
C MET A 29 12.85 -1.28 18.08
N GLY A 30 13.73 -0.37 17.72
CA GLY A 30 13.37 0.97 17.25
C GLY A 30 13.12 1.98 18.39
N PRO A 31 12.72 3.26 18.08
CA PRO A 31 12.22 3.70 16.76
C PRO A 31 13.28 3.77 15.65
N GLN A 32 14.54 4.02 15.96
CA GLN A 32 15.64 4.02 14.98
C GLN A 32 16.28 2.62 14.92
N HIS A 33 15.86 1.83 13.95
CA HIS A 33 16.38 0.49 13.69
C HIS A 33 16.20 0.15 12.21
N PRO A 34 17.19 -0.45 11.53
CA PRO A 34 17.09 -0.79 10.10
C PRO A 34 15.82 -1.57 9.72
N SER A 35 15.45 -2.55 10.54
CA SER A 35 14.32 -3.45 10.29
C SER A 35 12.98 -2.94 10.83
N THR A 36 12.85 -1.67 11.24
CA THR A 36 11.58 -1.07 11.68
C THR A 36 10.98 -0.11 10.66
N HIS A 37 11.40 -0.21 9.41
CA HIS A 37 10.84 0.55 8.28
C HIS A 37 10.78 2.07 8.51
N GLY A 38 11.73 2.62 9.27
CA GLY A 38 11.85 4.04 9.58
C GLY A 38 11.80 4.30 11.08
N VAL A 39 10.63 4.56 11.65
CA VAL A 39 10.47 5.03 13.04
C VAL A 39 9.44 4.24 13.85
N LEU A 40 9.21 2.98 13.53
CA LEU A 40 8.36 2.10 14.33
C LEU A 40 9.13 1.60 15.56
N ARG A 41 8.52 1.69 16.73
CA ARG A 41 9.01 1.05 17.94
C ARG A 41 8.21 -0.21 18.23
N LEU A 42 8.90 -1.33 18.42
CA LEU A 42 8.32 -2.57 18.90
C LEU A 42 8.78 -2.84 20.33
N VAL A 43 7.86 -3.01 21.24
CA VAL A 43 8.14 -3.53 22.58
C VAL A 43 7.90 -5.03 22.52
N VAL A 44 8.97 -5.81 22.69
CA VAL A 44 8.95 -7.26 22.54
C VAL A 44 9.28 -7.92 23.87
N ASP A 45 8.42 -8.81 24.32
CA ASP A 45 8.66 -9.68 25.48
C ASP A 45 9.13 -11.05 24.97
N LEU A 46 10.31 -11.48 25.39
CA LEU A 46 10.96 -12.72 24.97
C LEU A 46 11.08 -13.71 26.12
N ASP A 47 10.82 -14.98 25.81
CA ASP A 47 11.20 -16.13 26.65
C ASP A 47 12.37 -16.87 25.96
N GLY A 48 13.59 -16.54 26.36
CA GLY A 48 14.77 -16.87 25.59
C GLY A 48 14.76 -16.15 24.24
N GLU A 49 14.69 -16.88 23.12
CA GLU A 49 14.56 -16.33 21.77
C GLU A 49 13.12 -16.40 21.22
N VAL A 50 12.19 -16.95 22.00
CA VAL A 50 10.78 -17.08 21.60
C VAL A 50 10.03 -15.81 21.95
N VAL A 51 9.25 -15.30 20.99
CA VAL A 51 8.43 -14.12 21.13
C VAL A 51 7.17 -14.48 21.96
N ALA A 52 7.08 -13.93 23.17
CA ALA A 52 5.91 -14.09 24.05
C ALA A 52 4.82 -13.05 23.73
N ALA A 53 5.22 -11.79 23.47
CA ALA A 53 4.32 -10.71 23.08
C ALA A 53 5.04 -9.65 22.24
N VAL A 54 4.32 -8.98 21.35
CA VAL A 54 4.81 -7.85 20.56
C VAL A 54 3.78 -6.72 20.60
N LYS A 55 4.24 -5.53 20.96
CA LYS A 55 3.40 -4.32 20.99
C LYS A 55 3.99 -3.25 20.12
N PRO A 56 3.43 -2.99 18.93
CA PRO A 56 3.85 -1.87 18.11
C PRO A 56 3.45 -0.55 18.79
N GLN A 57 4.39 0.39 18.81
CA GLN A 57 4.17 1.77 19.26
C GLN A 57 4.39 2.69 18.06
N ILE A 58 3.32 3.35 17.67
CA ILE A 58 3.24 4.29 16.55
C ILE A 58 3.21 5.73 17.07
N GLY A 59 3.27 6.71 16.15
CA GLY A 59 3.16 8.13 16.47
C GLY A 59 4.47 8.91 16.27
N TYR A 60 5.58 8.27 16.00
CA TYR A 60 6.88 8.95 15.81
C TYR A 60 6.97 9.74 14.49
N LEU A 61 6.09 9.47 13.54
CA LEU A 61 5.97 10.19 12.28
C LEU A 61 4.61 10.93 12.16
N HIS A 62 3.88 11.06 13.26
CA HIS A 62 2.58 11.74 13.24
C HIS A 62 2.74 13.23 12.95
N THR A 63 2.10 13.68 11.87
CA THR A 63 2.13 15.09 11.43
C THR A 63 0.74 15.73 11.39
N GLY A 64 -0.30 14.99 11.76
CA GLY A 64 -1.67 15.48 11.83
C GLY A 64 -2.26 15.81 10.45
N PHE A 65 -2.01 14.97 9.45
CA PHE A 65 -2.51 15.19 8.08
C PHE A 65 -4.03 15.38 8.04
N GLU A 66 -4.81 14.53 8.70
CA GLU A 66 -6.26 14.63 8.73
C GLU A 66 -6.69 16.03 9.22
N LYS A 67 -6.11 16.51 10.32
CA LYS A 67 -6.45 17.81 10.90
C LYS A 67 -5.94 18.99 10.07
N THR A 68 -4.80 18.84 9.43
CA THR A 68 -4.26 19.86 8.51
C THR A 68 -5.16 20.01 7.29
N MET A 69 -5.66 18.90 6.73
CA MET A 69 -6.56 18.90 5.58
C MET A 69 -7.92 19.57 5.90
N GLU A 70 -8.40 19.51 7.14
CA GLU A 70 -9.61 20.22 7.57
C GLU A 70 -9.43 21.76 7.58
N ASN A 71 -8.19 22.27 7.59
CA ASN A 71 -7.87 23.70 7.60
C ASN A 71 -7.30 24.19 6.26
N ARG A 72 -7.47 23.44 5.19
CA ARG A 72 -7.02 23.75 3.83
C ARG A 72 -8.13 23.53 2.84
N SER A 73 -8.11 24.28 1.74
CA SER A 73 -9.10 24.07 0.67
C SER A 73 -8.95 22.70 0.02
N TYR A 74 -10.03 22.20 -0.58
CA TYR A 74 -10.02 20.92 -1.30
C TYR A 74 -8.90 20.85 -2.35
N MET A 75 -8.62 21.96 -3.05
CA MET A 75 -7.56 22.04 -4.06
C MET A 75 -6.17 21.95 -3.44
N GLN A 76 -5.92 22.61 -2.29
CA GLN A 76 -4.65 22.56 -1.59
C GLN A 76 -4.38 21.17 -0.99
N ASN A 77 -5.42 20.47 -0.60
CA ASN A 77 -5.34 19.15 0.01
C ASN A 77 -4.81 18.06 -0.92
N VAL A 78 -4.82 18.25 -2.24
CA VAL A 78 -4.22 17.29 -3.19
C VAL A 78 -2.74 17.01 -2.91
N THR A 79 -2.04 17.89 -2.19
CA THR A 79 -0.62 17.74 -1.90
C THR A 79 -0.32 16.88 -0.66
N TYR A 80 -1.29 16.59 0.20
CA TYR A 80 -1.09 15.83 1.43
C TYR A 80 -1.18 14.31 1.24
N PRO A 81 -2.15 13.76 0.48
CA PRO A 81 -2.33 12.32 0.30
C PRO A 81 -1.06 11.60 -0.16
N ASN A 82 -0.35 12.17 -1.12
CA ASN A 82 0.86 11.56 -1.69
C ASN A 82 2.07 11.50 -0.74
N ARG A 83 1.99 12.11 0.43
CA ARG A 83 3.02 12.06 1.48
C ARG A 83 2.72 11.06 2.58
N MET A 84 1.51 10.53 2.63
CA MET A 84 1.13 9.47 3.58
C MET A 84 1.80 8.16 3.16
N ASP A 85 1.46 7.62 2.01
CA ASP A 85 2.19 6.50 1.40
C ASP A 85 3.09 7.02 0.27
N TYR A 86 4.31 7.37 0.62
CA TYR A 86 5.30 7.93 -0.33
C TYR A 86 5.82 6.91 -1.35
N THR A 87 5.53 5.62 -1.19
CA THR A 87 5.89 4.58 -2.16
C THR A 87 4.77 4.26 -3.14
N ALA A 88 3.50 4.56 -2.77
CA ALA A 88 2.32 4.37 -3.60
C ALA A 88 1.47 5.65 -3.69
N SER A 89 2.13 6.79 -3.92
CA SER A 89 1.54 8.14 -3.87
C SER A 89 0.34 8.31 -4.80
N PHE A 90 0.37 7.77 -6.03
CA PHE A 90 -0.77 7.86 -6.95
C PHE A 90 -2.02 7.15 -6.45
N SER A 91 -1.90 6.09 -5.64
CA SER A 91 -3.05 5.43 -5.04
C SER A 91 -3.77 6.35 -4.05
N HIS A 92 -3.01 7.09 -3.23
CA HIS A 92 -3.55 8.06 -2.28
C HIS A 92 -4.15 9.28 -2.99
N ASP A 93 -3.46 9.82 -3.99
CA ASP A 93 -3.97 10.91 -4.81
C ASP A 93 -5.30 10.52 -5.46
N LEU A 94 -5.38 9.30 -6.05
CA LEU A 94 -6.60 8.80 -6.69
C LEU A 94 -7.76 8.70 -5.69
N ALA A 95 -7.54 8.09 -4.53
CA ALA A 95 -8.58 7.91 -3.52
C ALA A 95 -9.14 9.25 -3.02
N TYR A 96 -8.26 10.23 -2.81
CA TYR A 96 -8.67 11.57 -2.38
C TYR A 96 -9.48 12.30 -3.47
N VAL A 97 -8.95 12.35 -4.72
CA VAL A 97 -9.64 13.08 -5.78
C VAL A 97 -11.01 12.46 -6.11
N LEU A 98 -11.13 11.12 -6.12
CA LEU A 98 -12.40 10.44 -6.31
C LEU A 98 -13.41 10.78 -5.21
N SER A 99 -12.98 10.87 -3.95
CA SER A 99 -13.84 11.24 -2.83
C SER A 99 -14.32 12.69 -2.93
N ALA A 100 -13.45 13.61 -3.34
CA ALA A 100 -13.81 15.01 -3.58
C ALA A 100 -14.70 15.17 -4.82
N GLU A 101 -14.41 14.47 -5.91
CA GLU A 101 -15.20 14.44 -7.13
C GLU A 101 -16.64 13.96 -6.87
N LYS A 102 -16.79 12.94 -6.02
CA LYS A 102 -18.11 12.44 -5.60
C LYS A 102 -18.91 13.50 -4.83
N LEU A 103 -18.26 14.35 -4.02
CA LEU A 103 -18.93 15.48 -3.35
C LEU A 103 -19.37 16.60 -4.31
N MET A 104 -18.72 16.71 -5.46
CA MET A 104 -18.90 17.80 -6.41
C MET A 104 -19.70 17.38 -7.65
N ASP A 105 -20.12 16.10 -7.73
CA ASP A 105 -20.71 15.49 -8.93
C ASP A 105 -19.88 15.73 -10.20
N ALA A 106 -18.54 15.67 -10.06
CA ALA A 106 -17.61 15.96 -11.14
C ALA A 106 -17.62 14.86 -12.21
N VAL A 107 -17.61 15.26 -13.48
CA VAL A 107 -17.58 14.34 -14.63
C VAL A 107 -16.17 14.24 -15.18
N VAL A 108 -15.43 13.24 -14.73
CA VAL A 108 -14.04 13.01 -15.16
C VAL A 108 -14.03 12.40 -16.57
N PRO A 109 -13.33 13.01 -17.55
CA PRO A 109 -13.23 12.45 -18.89
C PRO A 109 -12.58 11.07 -18.93
N ILE A 110 -13.01 10.21 -19.86
CA ILE A 110 -12.53 8.83 -20.01
C ILE A 110 -11.00 8.78 -20.20
N ARG A 111 -10.42 9.70 -21.00
CA ARG A 111 -8.97 9.80 -21.18
C ARG A 111 -8.27 10.01 -19.85
N ALA A 112 -8.75 10.91 -19.01
CA ALA A 112 -8.17 11.17 -17.70
C ALA A 112 -8.28 9.95 -16.77
N GLN A 113 -9.41 9.24 -16.78
CA GLN A 113 -9.59 8.01 -16.01
C GLN A 113 -8.58 6.93 -16.45
N ARG A 114 -8.40 6.71 -17.76
CA ARG A 114 -7.44 5.73 -18.30
C ARG A 114 -5.98 6.06 -17.91
N VAL A 115 -5.58 7.34 -17.96
CA VAL A 115 -4.26 7.79 -17.51
C VAL A 115 -4.09 7.57 -16.00
N ARG A 116 -5.13 7.86 -15.19
CA ARG A 116 -5.11 7.60 -13.75
C ARG A 116 -4.90 6.12 -13.43
N VAL A 117 -5.63 5.22 -14.09
CA VAL A 117 -5.45 3.77 -13.92
C VAL A 117 -4.05 3.34 -14.33
N LEU A 118 -3.57 3.76 -15.49
CA LEU A 118 -2.23 3.44 -15.99
C LEU A 118 -1.13 3.84 -14.99
N LEU A 119 -1.18 5.05 -14.45
CA LEU A 119 -0.19 5.55 -13.50
C LEU A 119 -0.31 4.88 -12.13
N THR A 120 -1.52 4.61 -11.67
CA THR A 120 -1.75 3.92 -10.39
C THR A 120 -1.23 2.48 -10.44
N GLU A 121 -1.41 1.77 -11.55
CA GLU A 121 -0.89 0.40 -11.68
C GLU A 121 0.63 0.36 -11.89
N LEU A 122 1.22 1.30 -12.62
CA LEU A 122 2.69 1.48 -12.64
C LEU A 122 3.23 1.77 -11.25
N ASN A 123 2.52 2.59 -10.46
CA ASN A 123 2.91 2.89 -9.08
C ASN A 123 2.75 1.69 -8.15
N ARG A 124 1.76 0.82 -8.37
CA ARG A 124 1.65 -0.47 -7.67
C ARG A 124 2.85 -1.35 -7.94
N ILE A 125 3.29 -1.47 -9.20
CA ILE A 125 4.51 -2.22 -9.55
C ILE A 125 5.72 -1.61 -8.85
N ALA A 126 5.90 -0.28 -8.90
CA ALA A 126 7.01 0.41 -8.24
C ALA A 126 7.02 0.21 -6.72
N SER A 127 5.83 0.18 -6.10
CA SER A 127 5.66 -0.10 -4.67
C SER A 127 6.01 -1.55 -4.32
N HIS A 128 5.60 -2.52 -5.12
CA HIS A 128 5.98 -3.91 -4.90
C HIS A 128 7.47 -4.15 -5.15
N LEU A 129 8.09 -3.45 -6.10
CA LEU A 129 9.54 -3.54 -6.32
C LEU A 129 10.35 -3.08 -5.12
N ILE A 130 9.97 -1.97 -4.45
CA ILE A 130 10.65 -1.53 -3.21
C ILE A 130 10.37 -2.48 -2.05
N TYR A 131 9.16 -3.06 -1.96
CA TYR A 131 8.86 -4.10 -0.99
C TYR A 131 9.79 -5.31 -1.15
N PHE A 132 9.96 -5.80 -2.39
CA PHE A 132 10.90 -6.89 -2.68
C PHE A 132 12.35 -6.49 -2.37
N ALA A 133 12.75 -5.27 -2.72
CA ALA A 133 14.08 -4.76 -2.43
C ALA A 133 14.38 -4.83 -0.93
N THR A 134 13.54 -4.23 -0.10
CA THR A 134 13.78 -4.13 1.35
C THR A 134 13.58 -5.45 2.06
N GLY A 135 12.52 -6.21 1.75
CA GLY A 135 12.25 -7.49 2.40
C GLY A 135 13.31 -8.55 2.09
N LEU A 136 13.85 -8.59 0.87
CA LEU A 136 14.94 -9.50 0.52
C LEU A 136 16.29 -9.03 1.09
N LEU A 137 16.49 -7.71 1.24
CA LEU A 137 17.65 -7.16 1.93
C LEU A 137 17.70 -7.62 3.40
N ASP A 138 16.57 -7.64 4.10
CA ASP A 138 16.46 -8.14 5.48
C ASP A 138 16.85 -9.63 5.59
N MET A 139 16.78 -10.37 4.49
CA MET A 139 17.30 -11.75 4.38
C MET A 139 18.75 -11.84 3.91
N GLY A 140 19.42 -10.71 3.65
CA GLY A 140 20.79 -10.65 3.13
C GLY A 140 20.90 -10.79 1.60
N ALA A 141 19.81 -10.77 0.84
CA ALA A 141 19.82 -10.91 -0.61
C ALA A 141 20.07 -9.56 -1.34
N LEU A 142 21.25 -8.97 -1.12
CA LEU A 142 21.64 -7.65 -1.64
C LEU A 142 21.57 -7.54 -3.17
N THR A 143 21.85 -8.60 -3.91
CA THR A 143 21.79 -8.61 -5.38
C THR A 143 20.38 -8.30 -5.88
N LEU A 144 19.35 -8.91 -5.25
CA LEU A 144 17.96 -8.68 -5.61
C LEU A 144 17.50 -7.26 -5.28
N TYR A 145 18.01 -6.68 -4.18
CA TYR A 145 17.78 -5.27 -3.86
C TYR A 145 18.19 -4.37 -5.04
N PHE A 146 19.41 -4.52 -5.56
CA PHE A 146 19.87 -3.69 -6.67
C PHE A 146 19.10 -3.92 -7.97
N TYR A 147 18.71 -5.15 -8.25
CA TYR A 147 17.96 -5.45 -9.47
C TYR A 147 16.55 -4.86 -9.43
N THR A 148 15.82 -5.04 -8.34
CA THR A 148 14.46 -4.49 -8.21
C THR A 148 14.47 -2.94 -8.19
N MET A 149 15.48 -2.33 -7.57
CA MET A 149 15.63 -0.88 -7.59
C MET A 149 15.98 -0.34 -8.99
N ARG A 150 16.71 -1.08 -9.82
CA ARG A 150 17.00 -0.69 -11.19
C ARG A 150 15.73 -0.59 -12.05
N GLU A 151 14.84 -1.58 -12.00
CA GLU A 151 13.58 -1.52 -12.74
C GLU A 151 12.59 -0.51 -12.13
N ARG A 152 12.69 -0.26 -10.82
CA ARG A 152 11.93 0.82 -10.20
C ARG A 152 12.34 2.19 -10.73
N GLU A 153 13.63 2.40 -11.00
CA GLU A 153 14.13 3.65 -11.62
C GLU A 153 13.49 3.90 -13.00
N ASP A 154 13.36 2.87 -13.85
CA ASP A 154 12.67 3.01 -15.13
C ASP A 154 11.23 3.58 -14.96
N ILE A 155 10.52 3.16 -13.91
CA ILE A 155 9.16 3.67 -13.60
C ILE A 155 9.22 5.10 -13.05
N LEU A 156 10.19 5.41 -12.19
CA LEU A 156 10.35 6.76 -11.63
C LEU A 156 10.70 7.80 -12.73
N ASP A 157 11.45 7.41 -13.74
CA ASP A 157 11.72 8.24 -14.90
C ASP A 157 10.44 8.53 -15.71
N LEU A 158 9.52 7.56 -15.81
CA LEU A 158 8.19 7.79 -16.39
C LEU A 158 7.38 8.79 -15.56
N PHE A 159 7.43 8.68 -14.23
CA PHE A 159 6.74 9.59 -13.34
C PHE A 159 7.31 11.01 -13.38
N GLU A 160 8.64 11.14 -13.46
CA GLU A 160 9.27 12.45 -13.65
C GLU A 160 8.88 13.09 -14.99
N MET A 161 8.81 12.28 -16.04
CA MET A 161 8.40 12.75 -17.37
C MET A 161 6.98 13.32 -17.38
N ILE A 162 6.03 12.69 -16.67
CA ILE A 162 4.62 13.10 -16.70
C ILE A 162 4.26 14.11 -15.61
N ALA A 163 4.86 14.02 -14.44
CA ALA A 163 4.50 14.82 -13.27
C ALA A 163 5.56 15.87 -12.88
N GLY A 164 6.74 15.82 -13.48
CA GLY A 164 7.86 16.67 -13.14
C GLY A 164 8.55 16.31 -11.82
N ALA A 165 8.17 15.19 -11.20
CA ALA A 165 8.73 14.72 -9.93
C ALA A 165 8.81 13.20 -9.92
N ARG A 166 9.86 12.67 -9.28
CA ARG A 166 10.07 11.23 -9.09
C ARG A 166 9.18 10.62 -8.02
N MET A 167 8.77 11.42 -7.05
CA MET A 167 7.89 11.06 -5.93
C MET A 167 7.03 12.26 -5.55
N ASN A 168 5.89 12.02 -4.87
CA ASN A 168 4.97 13.06 -4.38
C ASN A 168 4.42 13.95 -5.52
N TYR A 169 3.77 13.33 -6.46
CA TYR A 169 3.50 13.86 -7.80
C TYR A 169 2.51 15.04 -7.86
N GLY A 170 1.41 15.00 -7.11
CA GLY A 170 0.32 15.99 -7.22
C GLY A 170 -0.20 16.19 -8.65
N TYR A 171 -0.15 15.16 -9.48
CA TYR A 171 -0.52 15.19 -10.89
C TYR A 171 -2.03 15.00 -11.10
N PHE A 172 -2.67 14.13 -10.31
CA PHE A 172 -4.12 14.00 -10.31
C PHE A 172 -4.74 15.25 -9.71
N ARG A 173 -5.77 15.75 -10.36
CA ARG A 173 -6.53 16.93 -9.93
C ARG A 173 -7.99 16.57 -9.82
N ILE A 174 -8.73 17.26 -8.98
CA ILE A 174 -10.17 17.15 -8.91
C ILE A 174 -10.74 17.54 -10.28
N GLY A 175 -11.52 16.64 -10.87
CA GLY A 175 -12.05 16.79 -12.22
C GLY A 175 -11.11 16.36 -13.35
N GLY A 176 -9.93 15.77 -13.08
CA GLY A 176 -9.05 15.27 -14.15
C GLY A 176 -7.56 15.23 -13.84
N LEU A 177 -6.75 15.79 -14.74
CA LEU A 177 -5.29 15.77 -14.69
C LEU A 177 -4.72 17.20 -14.77
N SER A 178 -3.49 17.38 -14.29
CA SER A 178 -2.76 18.66 -14.40
C SER A 178 -2.46 19.01 -15.85
N TYR A 179 -1.89 18.06 -16.58
CA TYR A 179 -1.44 18.17 -17.98
C TYR A 179 -1.78 16.88 -18.70
N ASP A 180 -1.76 16.92 -20.05
CA ASP A 180 -1.89 15.71 -20.86
C ASP A 180 -0.57 14.93 -20.89
N VAL A 181 -0.63 13.73 -21.42
CA VAL A 181 0.50 12.81 -21.60
C VAL A 181 1.52 13.45 -22.54
N PRO A 182 2.80 13.57 -22.14
CA PRO A 182 3.84 14.16 -22.97
C PRO A 182 4.22 13.24 -24.13
N GLU A 183 4.79 13.84 -25.18
CA GLU A 183 5.33 13.11 -26.33
C GLU A 183 6.43 12.12 -25.91
N GLY A 184 6.45 10.94 -26.51
CA GLY A 184 7.42 9.88 -26.19
C GLY A 184 7.13 9.08 -24.93
N PHE A 185 6.09 9.41 -24.17
CA PHE A 185 5.73 8.69 -22.94
C PHE A 185 5.20 7.28 -23.23
N GLU A 186 4.34 7.16 -24.24
CA GLU A 186 3.75 5.85 -24.60
C GLU A 186 4.83 4.87 -25.08
N GLU A 187 5.81 5.33 -25.86
CA GLU A 187 6.93 4.51 -26.35
C GLU A 187 7.78 3.97 -25.20
N LYS A 188 8.06 4.82 -24.20
CA LYS A 188 8.82 4.39 -23.02
C LYS A 188 8.05 3.36 -22.19
N ILE A 189 6.72 3.50 -22.02
CA ILE A 189 5.91 2.50 -21.34
C ILE A 189 5.92 1.18 -22.11
N ARG A 190 5.78 1.20 -23.46
CA ARG A 190 5.85 -0.01 -24.28
C ARG A 190 7.22 -0.71 -24.14
N ALA A 191 8.30 0.06 -24.08
CA ALA A 191 9.63 -0.49 -23.81
C ALA A 191 9.69 -1.16 -22.42
N PHE A 192 9.13 -0.53 -21.39
CA PHE A 192 9.04 -1.12 -20.04
C PHE A 192 8.20 -2.41 -20.05
N ILE A 193 7.01 -2.43 -20.66
CA ILE A 193 6.13 -3.59 -20.76
C ILE A 193 6.85 -4.76 -21.42
N SER A 194 7.63 -4.52 -22.48
CA SER A 194 8.37 -5.59 -23.17
C SER A 194 9.56 -6.15 -22.38
N LYS A 195 10.19 -5.31 -21.53
CA LYS A 195 11.36 -5.65 -20.73
C LYS A 195 10.97 -6.39 -19.43
N PHE A 196 9.95 -5.91 -18.73
CA PHE A 196 9.65 -6.26 -17.35
C PHE A 196 9.35 -7.76 -17.10
N PRO A 197 8.65 -8.51 -17.97
CA PRO A 197 8.42 -9.95 -17.76
C PRO A 197 9.72 -10.78 -17.67
N LYS A 198 10.75 -10.41 -18.44
CA LYS A 198 12.07 -11.06 -18.36
C LYS A 198 12.75 -10.79 -17.02
N MET A 199 12.58 -9.57 -16.50
CA MET A 199 13.13 -9.19 -15.19
C MET A 199 12.40 -9.92 -14.06
N MET A 200 11.08 -10.03 -14.13
CA MET A 200 10.31 -10.84 -13.18
C MET A 200 10.78 -12.30 -13.16
N GLN A 201 11.00 -12.92 -14.33
CA GLN A 201 11.54 -14.27 -14.40
C GLN A 201 12.93 -14.36 -13.75
N GLN A 202 13.81 -13.40 -13.99
CA GLN A 202 15.12 -13.32 -13.35
C GLN A 202 15.02 -13.24 -11.81
N TYR A 203 14.06 -12.46 -11.28
CA TYR A 203 13.83 -12.42 -9.83
C TYR A 203 13.37 -13.78 -9.31
N ALA A 204 12.38 -14.40 -9.97
CA ALA A 204 11.87 -15.70 -9.57
C ALA A 204 12.99 -16.76 -9.53
N ASP A 205 13.88 -16.77 -10.51
CA ASP A 205 15.01 -17.71 -10.56
C ASP A 205 16.01 -17.51 -9.41
N LEU A 206 16.15 -16.26 -8.91
CA LEU A 206 17.07 -15.93 -7.85
C LEU A 206 16.51 -16.20 -6.44
N PHE A 207 15.22 -15.99 -6.20
CA PHE A 207 14.68 -16.12 -4.84
C PHE A 207 13.76 -17.32 -4.63
N ALA A 208 12.94 -17.72 -5.62
CA ALA A 208 11.88 -18.70 -5.39
C ALA A 208 12.38 -20.11 -5.01
N LYS A 209 13.61 -20.45 -5.41
CA LYS A 209 14.29 -21.72 -5.09
C LYS A 209 15.43 -21.56 -4.11
N ASN A 210 15.63 -20.38 -3.54
CA ASN A 210 16.72 -20.14 -2.58
C ASN A 210 16.36 -20.73 -1.21
N ASP A 211 17.18 -21.63 -0.70
CA ASP A 211 16.93 -22.34 0.55
C ASP A 211 16.81 -21.40 1.76
N ILE A 212 17.58 -20.32 1.80
CA ILE A 212 17.51 -19.32 2.86
C ILE A 212 16.18 -18.60 2.82
N PHE A 213 15.72 -18.17 1.63
CA PHE A 213 14.43 -17.54 1.46
C PHE A 213 13.30 -18.48 1.88
N LEU A 214 13.34 -19.73 1.44
CA LEU A 214 12.31 -20.73 1.78
C LEU A 214 12.27 -21.00 3.29
N ALA A 215 13.44 -21.18 3.93
CA ALA A 215 13.55 -21.44 5.36
C ALA A 215 13.10 -20.24 6.21
N ARG A 216 13.25 -18.98 5.71
CA ARG A 216 12.90 -17.75 6.40
C ARG A 216 11.52 -17.21 6.04
N SER A 217 10.75 -17.90 5.22
CA SER A 217 9.43 -17.42 4.76
C SER A 217 8.31 -18.46 4.87
N LYS A 218 8.57 -19.75 4.61
CA LYS A 218 7.55 -20.80 4.68
C LYS A 218 7.23 -21.18 6.12
N GLY A 219 5.95 -21.14 6.47
CA GLY A 219 5.47 -21.47 7.81
C GLY A 219 5.82 -20.43 8.88
N ILE A 220 6.35 -19.26 8.48
CA ILE A 220 6.72 -18.17 9.38
C ILE A 220 5.66 -17.07 9.30
N GLY A 221 5.29 -16.48 10.45
CA GLY A 221 4.33 -15.39 10.51
C GLY A 221 2.95 -15.77 9.97
N VAL A 222 2.50 -16.99 10.26
CA VAL A 222 1.23 -17.53 9.75
C VAL A 222 0.05 -16.83 10.39
N LEU A 223 -0.90 -16.38 9.55
CA LEU A 223 -2.21 -15.90 9.96
C LEU A 223 -3.29 -16.78 9.32
N SER A 224 -4.23 -17.23 10.15
CA SER A 224 -5.44 -17.90 9.63
C SER A 224 -6.35 -16.88 8.95
N GLN A 225 -7.21 -17.37 8.06
CA GLN A 225 -8.24 -16.56 7.42
C GLN A 225 -9.16 -15.87 8.46
N GLU A 226 -9.55 -16.59 9.51
CA GLU A 226 -10.40 -16.09 10.58
C GLU A 226 -9.76 -14.89 11.30
N ILE A 227 -8.51 -15.02 11.74
CA ILE A 227 -7.76 -13.94 12.38
C ILE A 227 -7.61 -12.74 11.44
N ALA A 228 -7.32 -12.97 10.17
CA ALA A 228 -7.17 -11.89 9.20
C ALA A 228 -8.48 -11.10 8.99
N LEU A 229 -9.63 -11.79 8.98
CA LEU A 229 -10.94 -11.15 8.89
C LEU A 229 -11.32 -10.42 10.18
N ASP A 230 -11.03 -10.98 11.35
CA ASP A 230 -11.31 -10.35 12.65
C ASP A 230 -10.57 -9.01 12.82
N TYR A 231 -9.34 -8.92 12.28
CA TYR A 231 -8.60 -7.66 12.24
C TYR A 231 -9.01 -6.74 11.08
N ALA A 232 -9.99 -7.12 10.27
CA ALA A 232 -10.40 -6.38 9.05
C ALA A 232 -9.23 -6.09 8.10
N MET A 233 -8.30 -7.04 7.98
CA MET A 233 -7.17 -6.96 7.06
C MET A 233 -7.65 -6.92 5.62
N THR A 234 -6.88 -6.30 4.74
CA THR A 234 -7.18 -6.18 3.31
C THR A 234 -5.91 -6.32 2.48
N GLY A 235 -6.06 -6.34 1.15
CA GLY A 235 -4.95 -6.36 0.23
C GLY A 235 -4.19 -7.68 0.17
N PRO A 236 -2.92 -7.64 -0.25
CA PRO A 236 -2.09 -8.85 -0.39
C PRO A 236 -1.98 -9.68 0.88
N SER A 237 -2.02 -9.03 2.06
CA SER A 237 -1.94 -9.72 3.35
C SER A 237 -3.18 -10.58 3.63
N LEU A 238 -4.38 -10.11 3.25
CA LEU A 238 -5.61 -10.90 3.32
C LEU A 238 -5.65 -11.95 2.20
N ARG A 239 -5.29 -11.59 0.98
CA ARG A 239 -5.27 -12.52 -0.16
C ARG A 239 -4.32 -13.71 0.04
N ALA A 240 -3.28 -13.54 0.84
CA ALA A 240 -2.38 -14.62 1.25
C ALA A 240 -3.05 -15.68 2.14
N THR A 241 -4.22 -15.40 2.72
CA THR A 241 -5.01 -16.34 3.55
C THR A 241 -6.15 -17.03 2.80
N GLY A 242 -6.28 -16.81 1.49
CA GLY A 242 -7.29 -17.44 0.63
C GLY A 242 -8.50 -16.57 0.28
N VAL A 243 -8.61 -15.36 0.84
CA VAL A 243 -9.73 -14.45 0.57
C VAL A 243 -9.43 -13.57 -0.63
N GLY A 244 -10.14 -13.77 -1.73
CA GLY A 244 -9.97 -13.04 -3.00
C GLY A 244 -10.66 -11.67 -3.03
N LEU A 245 -10.53 -10.84 -1.98
CA LEU A 245 -11.08 -9.49 -1.95
C LEU A 245 -10.12 -8.51 -2.62
N ASP A 246 -10.65 -7.78 -3.63
CA ASP A 246 -9.95 -6.69 -4.31
C ASP A 246 -10.99 -5.64 -4.75
N PHE A 247 -10.82 -4.40 -4.29
CA PHE A 247 -11.79 -3.33 -4.56
C PHE A 247 -11.85 -2.91 -6.02
N ARG A 248 -10.84 -3.18 -6.82
CA ARG A 248 -10.87 -2.97 -8.27
C ARG A 248 -11.93 -3.82 -8.98
N LYS A 249 -12.31 -4.99 -8.38
CA LYS A 249 -13.39 -5.87 -8.87
C LYS A 249 -14.65 -5.84 -8.00
N ALA A 250 -14.52 -5.74 -6.68
CA ALA A 250 -15.66 -5.77 -5.77
C ALA A 250 -16.49 -4.48 -5.80
N ALA A 251 -15.83 -3.34 -5.98
CA ALA A 251 -16.45 -2.01 -6.10
C ALA A 251 -15.67 -1.17 -7.12
N PRO A 252 -15.78 -1.43 -8.42
CA PRO A 252 -14.98 -0.80 -9.46
C PRO A 252 -15.07 0.72 -9.45
N TYR A 253 -13.98 1.38 -9.76
CA TYR A 253 -13.85 2.84 -9.85
C TYR A 253 -12.93 3.19 -11.03
N SER A 254 -13.04 4.43 -11.55
CA SER A 254 -12.21 4.94 -12.66
C SER A 254 -12.13 4.03 -13.89
N GLY A 255 -13.17 3.22 -14.16
CA GLY A 255 -13.22 2.32 -15.31
C GLY A 255 -12.45 1.01 -15.14
N TYR A 256 -12.16 0.56 -13.89
CA TYR A 256 -11.50 -0.74 -13.65
C TYR A 256 -12.33 -1.94 -14.14
N GLU A 257 -13.64 -1.80 -14.27
CA GLU A 257 -14.55 -2.80 -14.85
C GLU A 257 -14.21 -3.16 -16.30
N ASP A 258 -13.54 -2.28 -17.01
CA ASP A 258 -13.16 -2.48 -18.41
C ASP A 258 -11.91 -3.35 -18.57
N TYR A 259 -11.13 -3.60 -17.50
CA TYR A 259 -9.86 -4.29 -17.58
C TYR A 259 -9.97 -5.75 -17.16
N ASP A 260 -9.30 -6.63 -17.93
CA ASP A 260 -9.19 -8.04 -17.61
C ASP A 260 -7.89 -8.32 -16.85
N PHE A 261 -8.05 -8.83 -15.62
CA PHE A 261 -6.95 -9.24 -14.74
C PHE A 261 -7.45 -10.25 -13.71
N ASN A 262 -6.54 -11.04 -13.16
CA ASN A 262 -6.86 -11.98 -12.09
C ASN A 262 -6.52 -11.37 -10.72
N ILE A 263 -7.14 -11.93 -9.66
CA ILE A 263 -6.80 -11.58 -8.27
C ILE A 263 -5.92 -12.71 -7.74
N PRO A 264 -4.62 -12.50 -7.56
CA PRO A 264 -3.73 -13.51 -6.98
C PRO A 264 -4.11 -13.80 -5.52
N THR A 265 -4.16 -15.10 -5.18
CA THR A 265 -4.46 -15.56 -3.83
C THR A 265 -3.56 -16.74 -3.45
N ALA A 266 -3.27 -16.86 -2.16
CA ALA A 266 -2.59 -18.02 -1.58
C ALA A 266 -3.32 -18.46 -0.31
N THR A 267 -3.06 -19.63 0.22
CA THR A 267 -3.84 -20.20 1.32
C THR A 267 -3.06 -20.42 2.61
N ALA A 268 -1.71 -20.37 2.57
CA ALA A 268 -0.89 -20.67 3.75
C ALA A 268 -0.83 -19.55 4.77
N GLY A 269 -1.14 -18.29 4.39
CA GLY A 269 -1.15 -17.14 5.28
C GLY A 269 0.20 -16.77 5.89
N ASP A 270 1.31 -17.29 5.37
CA ASP A 270 2.67 -17.09 5.86
C ASP A 270 3.41 -15.96 5.10
N VAL A 271 4.63 -15.69 5.49
CA VAL A 271 5.50 -14.70 4.83
C VAL A 271 5.66 -15.04 3.34
N TYR A 272 5.90 -16.32 3.01
CA TYR A 272 6.05 -16.78 1.63
C TYR A 272 4.82 -16.44 0.77
N SER A 273 3.63 -16.75 1.27
CA SER A 273 2.37 -16.48 0.57
C SER A 273 2.19 -14.98 0.30
N ARG A 274 2.49 -14.12 1.30
CA ARG A 274 2.42 -12.67 1.12
C ARG A 274 3.41 -12.14 0.08
N PHE A 275 4.60 -12.74 -0.01
CA PHE A 275 5.57 -12.43 -1.06
C PHE A 275 5.06 -12.85 -2.43
N MET A 276 4.56 -14.08 -2.57
CA MET A 276 4.12 -14.62 -3.87
C MET A 276 2.89 -13.89 -4.41
N VAL A 277 1.92 -13.55 -3.56
CA VAL A 277 0.75 -12.74 -3.97
C VAL A 277 1.18 -11.40 -4.55
N ARG A 278 2.11 -10.67 -3.92
CA ARG A 278 2.61 -9.39 -4.47
C ARG A 278 3.42 -9.59 -5.75
N PHE A 279 4.17 -10.69 -5.84
CA PHE A 279 4.91 -11.02 -7.06
C PHE A 279 3.97 -11.22 -8.25
N GLU A 280 2.91 -11.99 -8.07
CA GLU A 280 1.91 -12.23 -9.11
C GLU A 280 1.11 -10.97 -9.43
N GLU A 281 0.81 -10.13 -8.42
CA GLU A 281 0.14 -8.84 -8.64
C GLU A 281 0.92 -7.90 -9.56
N MET A 282 2.25 -7.90 -9.53
CA MET A 282 3.03 -7.10 -10.48
C MET A 282 2.75 -7.51 -11.94
N GLY A 283 2.59 -8.80 -12.18
CA GLY A 283 2.24 -9.33 -13.50
C GLY A 283 0.82 -8.93 -13.95
N GLU A 284 -0.14 -8.98 -13.02
CA GLU A 284 -1.52 -8.58 -13.31
C GLU A 284 -1.63 -7.05 -13.51
N SER A 285 -0.90 -6.26 -12.72
CA SER A 285 -0.81 -4.81 -12.91
C SER A 285 -0.19 -4.45 -14.27
N LEU A 286 0.83 -5.19 -14.71
CA LEU A 286 1.41 -4.97 -16.04
C LEU A 286 0.40 -5.22 -17.17
N LYS A 287 -0.47 -6.22 -17.05
CA LYS A 287 -1.57 -6.47 -18.01
C LYS A 287 -2.55 -5.29 -18.04
N ILE A 288 -2.89 -4.72 -16.87
CA ILE A 288 -3.78 -3.55 -16.81
C ILE A 288 -3.10 -2.35 -17.48
N VAL A 289 -1.81 -2.11 -17.20
CA VAL A 289 -1.03 -1.03 -17.85
C VAL A 289 -1.05 -1.15 -19.37
N GLU A 290 -0.81 -2.36 -19.91
CA GLU A 290 -0.87 -2.61 -21.35
C GLU A 290 -2.25 -2.36 -21.94
N GLN A 291 -3.30 -2.83 -21.29
CA GLN A 291 -4.68 -2.60 -21.73
C GLN A 291 -5.07 -1.12 -21.67
N ALA A 292 -4.68 -0.40 -20.60
CA ALA A 292 -4.94 1.02 -20.45
C ALA A 292 -4.22 1.83 -21.54
N LEU A 293 -2.96 1.50 -21.83
CA LEU A 293 -2.18 2.14 -22.88
C LEU A 293 -2.80 1.91 -24.27
N ASN A 294 -3.25 0.70 -24.56
CA ASN A 294 -3.86 0.36 -25.86
C ASN A 294 -5.23 1.01 -26.07
N ARG A 295 -5.89 1.46 -25.00
CA ARG A 295 -7.17 2.16 -25.02
C ARG A 295 -7.04 3.67 -24.87
N LEU A 296 -5.80 4.20 -24.85
CA LEU A 296 -5.55 5.62 -24.62
C LEU A 296 -5.83 6.42 -25.92
N GLU A 297 -7.07 6.87 -26.08
CA GLU A 297 -7.49 7.69 -27.20
C GLU A 297 -7.33 9.18 -26.91
N PRO A 298 -7.13 10.04 -27.93
CA PRO A 298 -7.15 11.49 -27.77
C PRO A 298 -8.51 11.97 -27.22
N GLY A 299 -8.46 12.99 -26.37
CA GLY A 299 -9.69 13.55 -25.78
C GLY A 299 -9.41 14.54 -24.66
N PRO A 300 -10.44 15.11 -24.05
CA PRO A 300 -10.29 16.02 -22.93
C PRO A 300 -9.73 15.29 -21.71
N ILE A 301 -8.98 16.04 -20.89
CA ILE A 301 -8.35 15.54 -19.66
C ILE A 301 -8.91 16.21 -18.40
N LYS A 302 -9.84 17.14 -18.54
CA LYS A 302 -10.45 17.91 -17.44
C LYS A 302 -11.96 17.94 -17.59
N ASP A 303 -12.65 18.00 -16.48
CA ASP A 303 -14.09 18.24 -16.41
C ASP A 303 -14.45 19.51 -17.18
N PRO A 304 -15.50 19.50 -18.00
CA PRO A 304 -15.92 20.68 -18.77
C PRO A 304 -16.48 21.80 -17.91
N SER A 305 -16.84 21.54 -16.66
CA SER A 305 -17.41 22.53 -15.74
C SER A 305 -16.37 23.56 -15.30
N ARG A 306 -16.64 24.84 -15.55
CA ARG A 306 -15.80 25.94 -15.09
C ARG A 306 -15.80 26.13 -13.57
N HIS A 307 -16.72 25.49 -12.85
CA HIS A 307 -16.74 25.45 -11.39
C HIS A 307 -15.75 24.44 -10.79
N ILE A 308 -15.27 23.49 -11.61
CA ILE A 308 -14.37 22.41 -11.18
C ILE A 308 -12.99 22.56 -11.82
N SER A 309 -12.94 22.85 -13.11
CA SER A 309 -11.69 22.95 -13.87
C SER A 309 -11.28 24.39 -14.16
N LEU A 310 -10.00 24.69 -13.97
CA LEU A 310 -9.44 25.97 -14.35
C LEU A 310 -9.59 26.20 -15.87
N PRO A 311 -10.06 27.38 -16.32
CA PRO A 311 -10.14 27.71 -17.73
C PRO A 311 -8.77 27.61 -18.43
N PRO A 312 -8.71 27.31 -19.73
CA PRO A 312 -7.49 27.38 -20.52
C PRO A 312 -6.84 28.77 -20.46
N ARG A 313 -5.50 28.81 -20.48
CA ARG A 313 -4.76 30.08 -20.32
C ARG A 313 -5.00 31.08 -21.45
N ASP A 314 -5.19 30.59 -22.66
CA ASP A 314 -5.49 31.39 -23.85
C ASP A 314 -6.86 32.09 -23.76
N GLU A 315 -7.84 31.46 -23.12
CA GLU A 315 -9.14 32.09 -22.85
C GLU A 315 -9.06 33.27 -21.88
N LEU A 316 -8.08 33.28 -20.96
CA LEU A 316 -7.94 34.36 -19.96
C LEU A 316 -7.64 35.73 -20.58
N ALA A 317 -7.06 35.75 -21.79
CA ALA A 317 -6.79 37.00 -22.50
C ALA A 317 -8.00 37.58 -23.24
N SER A 318 -9.03 36.77 -23.51
CA SER A 318 -10.15 37.14 -24.38
C SER A 318 -11.53 37.04 -23.71
N SER A 319 -11.66 36.32 -22.60
CA SER A 319 -12.94 36.07 -21.92
C SER A 319 -12.94 36.60 -20.49
N MET A 320 -13.74 37.60 -20.20
CA MET A 320 -13.98 38.09 -18.84
C MET A 320 -14.53 36.99 -17.91
N GLU A 321 -15.40 36.15 -18.44
CA GLU A 321 -15.98 35.02 -17.67
C GLU A 321 -14.90 34.03 -17.25
N ALA A 322 -13.98 33.68 -18.16
CA ALA A 322 -12.85 32.79 -17.84
C ALA A 322 -11.96 33.38 -16.73
N VAL A 323 -11.69 34.70 -16.78
CA VAL A 323 -10.94 35.39 -15.70
C VAL A 323 -11.65 35.31 -14.36
N ILE A 324 -12.96 35.52 -14.31
CA ILE A 324 -13.76 35.43 -13.08
C ILE A 324 -13.71 34.02 -12.50
N PHE A 325 -13.94 32.99 -13.30
CA PHE A 325 -13.87 31.60 -12.82
C PHE A 325 -12.47 31.21 -12.36
N HIS A 326 -11.45 31.62 -13.11
CA HIS A 326 -10.06 31.40 -12.70
C HIS A 326 -9.76 32.05 -11.35
N PHE A 327 -10.14 33.33 -11.18
CA PHE A 327 -9.95 34.05 -9.92
C PHE A 327 -10.66 33.36 -8.77
N LYS A 328 -11.94 33.02 -8.92
CA LYS A 328 -12.72 32.35 -7.88
C LYS A 328 -12.12 30.99 -7.49
N LEU A 329 -11.81 30.14 -8.46
CA LEU A 329 -11.22 28.83 -8.15
C LEU A 329 -9.88 28.93 -7.45
N VAL A 330 -9.03 29.87 -7.81
CA VAL A 330 -7.70 30.03 -7.21
C VAL A 330 -7.76 30.66 -5.82
N THR A 331 -8.65 31.65 -5.61
CA THR A 331 -8.73 32.39 -4.34
C THR A 331 -9.69 31.78 -3.32
N GLU A 332 -10.89 31.39 -3.76
CA GLU A 332 -11.94 30.83 -2.89
C GLU A 332 -11.88 29.30 -2.83
N GLY A 333 -11.56 28.65 -3.96
CA GLY A 333 -11.60 27.21 -4.11
C GLY A 333 -13.00 26.66 -4.44
N PHE A 334 -13.19 25.36 -4.18
CA PHE A 334 -14.47 24.67 -4.38
C PHE A 334 -15.40 24.88 -3.19
N HIS A 335 -16.71 24.89 -3.45
CA HIS A 335 -17.77 24.93 -2.44
C HIS A 335 -18.74 23.76 -2.68
N PRO A 336 -18.39 22.52 -2.31
CA PRO A 336 -19.30 21.41 -2.44
C PRO A 336 -20.55 21.61 -1.57
N ALA A 337 -21.68 21.10 -2.02
CA ALA A 337 -22.91 21.10 -1.21
C ALA A 337 -22.68 20.34 0.12
N LYS A 338 -23.53 20.61 1.12
CA LYS A 338 -23.49 19.86 2.39
C LYS A 338 -23.78 18.39 2.12
N ALA A 339 -22.80 17.56 2.25
CA ALA A 339 -22.87 16.12 1.98
C ALA A 339 -21.69 15.39 2.60
N GLU A 340 -21.77 14.06 2.57
CA GLU A 340 -20.71 13.14 2.97
C GLU A 340 -20.32 12.26 1.79
N SER A 341 -19.05 11.96 1.68
CA SER A 341 -18.51 11.06 0.68
C SER A 341 -17.55 10.07 1.31
N TYR A 342 -17.70 8.79 1.02
CA TYR A 342 -16.68 7.77 1.24
C TYR A 342 -16.38 7.07 -0.08
N VAL A 343 -15.11 6.98 -0.41
CA VAL A 343 -14.62 6.20 -1.55
C VAL A 343 -13.49 5.32 -1.06
N ALA A 344 -13.63 4.02 -1.32
CA ALA A 344 -12.59 3.03 -1.10
C ALA A 344 -11.93 2.68 -2.43
N THR A 345 -10.61 2.57 -2.42
CA THR A 345 -9.80 2.12 -3.55
C THR A 345 -8.83 1.03 -3.10
N GLU A 346 -8.32 0.25 -4.03
CA GLU A 346 -7.29 -0.75 -3.74
C GLU A 346 -5.91 -0.14 -3.94
N SER A 347 -5.20 0.14 -2.84
CA SER A 347 -3.78 0.51 -2.89
C SER A 347 -2.89 -0.73 -3.00
N ALA A 348 -1.58 -0.55 -3.13
CA ALA A 348 -0.60 -1.65 -3.12
C ALA A 348 -0.63 -2.49 -1.82
N ARG A 349 -1.18 -1.95 -0.73
CA ARG A 349 -1.26 -2.58 0.60
C ARG A 349 -2.64 -3.04 0.99
N GLY A 350 -3.67 -2.64 0.22
CA GLY A 350 -5.06 -3.01 0.45
C GLY A 350 -6.02 -1.83 0.37
N GLU A 351 -7.15 -1.94 1.05
CA GLU A 351 -8.20 -0.93 1.02
C GLU A 351 -7.73 0.39 1.61
N LEU A 352 -7.74 1.40 0.77
CA LEU A 352 -7.49 2.80 1.09
C LEU A 352 -8.80 3.57 0.93
N GLY A 353 -9.27 4.23 1.98
CA GLY A 353 -10.53 4.95 1.97
C GLY A 353 -10.41 6.38 2.46
N TYR A 354 -11.04 7.32 1.74
CA TYR A 354 -11.20 8.71 2.17
C TYR A 354 -12.66 9.00 2.47
N PHE A 355 -12.91 9.43 3.71
CA PHE A 355 -14.20 9.94 4.15
C PHE A 355 -14.09 11.46 4.29
N LEU A 356 -14.90 12.18 3.50
CA LEU A 356 -14.95 13.63 3.48
C LEU A 356 -16.35 14.10 3.83
N VAL A 357 -16.44 15.11 4.71
CA VAL A 357 -17.68 15.81 5.05
C VAL A 357 -17.58 17.26 4.61
N SER A 358 -18.55 17.74 3.87
CA SER A 358 -18.69 19.15 3.49
C SER A 358 -19.83 19.81 4.26
N ASP A 359 -19.58 21.01 4.77
CA ASP A 359 -20.59 21.89 5.36
C ASP A 359 -21.07 23.00 4.39
N GLY A 360 -20.57 22.95 3.14
CA GLY A 360 -20.80 23.99 2.11
C GLY A 360 -19.68 25.02 2.03
N GLY A 361 -18.65 24.93 2.88
CA GLY A 361 -17.47 25.79 2.86
C GLY A 361 -16.43 25.36 1.83
N SER A 362 -15.38 26.18 1.68
CA SER A 362 -14.25 25.87 0.77
C SER A 362 -13.23 24.87 1.34
N MET A 363 -13.36 24.53 2.61
CA MET A 363 -12.53 23.56 3.33
C MET A 363 -13.40 22.38 3.78
N PRO A 364 -12.87 21.15 3.82
CA PRO A 364 -13.61 20.03 4.39
C PRO A 364 -13.90 20.26 5.89
N TYR A 365 -15.15 20.02 6.31
CA TYR A 365 -15.51 20.02 7.73
C TYR A 365 -14.85 18.88 8.49
N ARG A 366 -14.77 17.69 7.85
CA ARG A 366 -14.11 16.50 8.40
C ARG A 366 -13.38 15.73 7.30
N VAL A 367 -12.17 15.30 7.63
CA VAL A 367 -11.40 14.35 6.82
C VAL A 367 -11.02 13.16 7.69
N LYS A 368 -11.34 11.95 7.24
CA LYS A 368 -10.91 10.69 7.84
C LYS A 368 -10.34 9.78 6.77
N VAL A 369 -9.16 9.25 7.03
CA VAL A 369 -8.48 8.35 6.11
C VAL A 369 -8.39 6.95 6.73
N ARG A 370 -8.95 5.94 6.05
CA ARG A 370 -8.73 4.54 6.36
C ARG A 370 -7.51 4.07 5.58
N VAL A 371 -6.51 3.59 6.29
CA VAL A 371 -5.24 3.15 5.69
C VAL A 371 -5.00 1.68 5.96
N PRO A 372 -4.57 0.90 4.96
CA PRO A 372 -4.36 -0.53 5.11
C PRO A 372 -3.16 -0.87 6.00
N SER A 373 -2.09 -0.06 5.98
CA SER A 373 -0.88 -0.33 6.75
C SER A 373 -1.15 -0.36 8.27
N LEU A 374 -1.96 0.57 8.79
CA LEU A 374 -2.33 0.60 10.22
C LEU A 374 -3.14 -0.63 10.61
N ILE A 375 -4.11 -1.00 9.79
CA ILE A 375 -5.00 -2.14 10.04
C ILE A 375 -4.20 -3.44 10.03
N ASN A 376 -3.38 -3.65 8.99
CA ASN A 376 -2.57 -4.86 8.86
C ASN A 376 -1.51 -4.99 9.98
N LEU A 377 -0.95 -3.86 10.45
CA LEU A 377 0.03 -3.87 11.55
C LEU A 377 -0.55 -4.38 12.87
N GLN A 378 -1.86 -4.23 13.10
CA GLN A 378 -2.51 -4.72 14.33
C GLN A 378 -2.43 -6.24 14.46
N ALA A 379 -2.37 -6.98 13.37
CA ALA A 379 -2.25 -8.44 13.36
C ALA A 379 -0.82 -8.95 13.66
N LEU A 380 0.17 -8.05 13.82
CA LEU A 380 1.58 -8.42 14.00
C LEU A 380 1.79 -9.32 15.22
N GLU A 381 1.16 -9.01 16.35
CA GLU A 381 1.30 -9.82 17.56
C GLU A 381 0.81 -11.26 17.34
N SER A 382 -0.35 -11.42 16.70
CA SER A 382 -0.92 -12.75 16.40
C SER A 382 -0.04 -13.55 15.44
N ALA A 383 0.62 -12.88 14.48
CA ALA A 383 1.52 -13.52 13.53
C ALA A 383 2.88 -13.92 14.12
N CYS A 384 3.36 -13.21 15.16
CA CYS A 384 4.71 -13.39 15.70
C CYS A 384 4.75 -14.24 16.98
N LYS A 385 3.64 -14.33 17.71
CA LYS A 385 3.59 -15.01 19.00
C LYS A 385 3.95 -16.50 18.89
N GLY A 386 4.92 -16.92 19.70
CA GLY A 386 5.45 -18.29 19.69
C GLY A 386 6.51 -18.56 18.62
N GLY A 387 6.79 -17.60 17.73
CA GLY A 387 7.89 -17.65 16.77
C GLY A 387 9.22 -17.16 17.36
N LEU A 388 10.28 -17.24 16.56
CA LEU A 388 11.59 -16.74 16.96
C LEU A 388 11.70 -15.22 16.77
N PHE A 389 12.51 -14.56 17.59
CA PHE A 389 12.80 -13.14 17.46
C PHE A 389 13.37 -12.79 16.07
N ALA A 390 14.23 -13.64 15.51
CA ALA A 390 14.73 -13.47 14.15
C ALA A 390 13.61 -13.45 13.09
N ASP A 391 12.53 -14.21 13.28
CA ASP A 391 11.41 -14.29 12.35
C ASP A 391 10.43 -13.12 12.48
N LEU A 392 10.46 -12.40 13.62
CA LEU A 392 9.70 -11.17 13.82
C LEU A 392 10.02 -10.13 12.76
N VAL A 393 11.28 -9.96 12.39
CA VAL A 393 11.73 -9.01 11.36
C VAL A 393 11.09 -9.34 10.02
N MET A 394 11.13 -10.61 9.62
CA MET A 394 10.55 -11.05 8.36
C MET A 394 9.03 -10.97 8.34
N THR A 395 8.40 -11.29 9.46
CA THR A 395 6.95 -11.17 9.61
C THR A 395 6.51 -9.71 9.49
N LEU A 396 7.21 -8.79 10.15
CA LEU A 396 6.95 -7.34 10.03
C LEU A 396 7.12 -6.86 8.59
N ALA A 397 8.27 -7.17 7.98
CA ALA A 397 8.56 -6.80 6.59
C ALA A 397 7.47 -7.31 5.63
N SER A 398 6.92 -8.52 5.86
CA SER A 398 5.90 -9.10 4.99
C SER A 398 4.55 -8.38 5.00
N PHE A 399 4.24 -7.58 6.01
CA PHE A 399 3.06 -6.72 6.04
C PHE A 399 3.24 -5.42 5.22
N ASP A 400 4.47 -5.08 4.86
CA ASP A 400 4.81 -3.87 4.10
C ASP A 400 4.28 -2.58 4.77
N PRO A 401 4.61 -2.33 6.06
CA PRO A 401 4.09 -1.16 6.76
C PRO A 401 4.81 0.11 6.29
N ILE A 402 4.03 1.14 5.92
CA ILE A 402 4.53 2.48 5.65
C ILE A 402 4.14 3.41 6.80
N LEU A 403 5.13 4.00 7.45
CA LEU A 403 4.88 4.74 8.69
C LEU A 403 4.20 6.08 8.46
N GLY A 404 4.41 6.73 7.32
CA GLY A 404 3.64 7.92 6.95
C GLY A 404 2.15 7.63 6.77
N ASP A 405 1.81 6.41 6.33
CA ASP A 405 0.45 5.92 6.20
C ASP A 405 -0.15 5.53 7.57
N ILE A 406 0.65 4.91 8.44
CA ILE A 406 0.24 4.48 9.77
C ILE A 406 -0.01 5.69 10.68
N ASP A 407 0.89 6.65 10.70
CA ASP A 407 0.92 7.77 11.64
C ASP A 407 0.14 9.01 11.18
N LYS A 408 -0.40 9.04 9.96
CA LYS A 408 -1.14 10.08 9.22
C LYS A 408 -1.58 11.34 10.01
#